data_061f52a7f98f2d761a8f611a8c788a79
#
_entry.id   061f52a7f98f2d761a8f611a8c788a79
#
_cell.length_a   1.000
_cell.length_b   1.000
_cell.length_c   1.000
_cell.angle_alpha   90.00
_cell.angle_beta   90.00
_cell.angle_gamma   90.00
#
_symmetry.space_group_name_H-M   'P 1'
#
loop_
_entity.id
_entity.type
_entity.pdbx_description
1 polymer ?
#
loop_
_entity_poly.entity_id
_entity_poly.type
_entity_poly.pdbx_seq_one_letter_code
_entity_poly.pdbx_strand_id
1 'polypeptide(L)'
;LAKVIEEKGSAEGNTVVIADQKETWYMEILSGHQYVAVKVPEDKYAVFANTYYLGHVNLNDTENVIASKDVEKVAKESGSYKTDKDGNFHIAKSYGPEKYAEGDRSRTYAGITLLDPKSKVTYEDDEYELFRSPTDPNKKFTLEDAFALQRNRFEHLNGRFVPDDQIGVKKQGDNGSNDAVRKDQYKYALGNENVIDAHVYQINPNLPKSFGGTLWLGMGPSRNTPYVPFYGNLKDTYEAFKPQTATYDPNSWYWTVWHIDNMAINNQDVFGKSVQDHWKALEKQLIIEQEASDAKYKALKDNPEAAKAVEDEVTANALALSKKLFEHFKSYEADMHAHLIELGRKDDPYRASKPDDYKDPEPEKPVQPEKPVQPEKPVQPEKPVEPEKPVQPEKPVQPEKPVQPEKPVQPEKTQPIQTKVNE
;
A
#
# COMPACT_ATOMS: atom_id res chain seq x y z
N LEU A 1 -12.03 19.15 -0.16
CA LEU A 1 -11.81 18.69 -1.54
C LEU A 1 -12.88 19.25 -2.49
N ALA A 2 -14.18 19.07 -2.22
CA ALA A 2 -15.29 19.57 -3.04
C ALA A 2 -15.11 21.05 -3.47
N LYS A 3 -14.88 21.94 -2.48
CA LYS A 3 -14.63 23.35 -2.73
C LYS A 3 -13.43 23.62 -3.66
N VAL A 4 -12.38 22.83 -3.56
CA VAL A 4 -11.20 22.96 -4.44
C VAL A 4 -11.58 22.60 -5.88
N ILE A 5 -12.36 21.53 -6.08
CA ILE A 5 -12.84 21.13 -7.42
C ILE A 5 -13.77 22.20 -7.99
N GLU A 6 -14.68 22.75 -7.20
CA GLU A 6 -15.57 23.85 -7.64
C GLU A 6 -14.79 25.10 -8.08
N GLU A 7 -13.73 25.46 -7.35
CA GLU A 7 -12.96 26.67 -7.62
C GLU A 7 -11.91 26.50 -8.72
N LYS A 8 -11.21 25.35 -8.74
CA LYS A 8 -10.03 25.12 -9.59
C LYS A 8 -10.31 24.17 -10.76
N GLY A 9 -11.30 23.33 -10.62
CA GLY A 9 -11.58 22.25 -11.57
C GLY A 9 -10.59 21.08 -11.46
N SER A 10 -10.83 20.08 -12.28
CA SER A 10 -9.93 18.95 -12.52
C SER A 10 -9.82 18.68 -14.01
N ALA A 11 -8.59 18.52 -14.50
CA ALA A 11 -8.33 18.19 -15.91
C ALA A 11 -8.65 16.72 -16.22
N GLU A 12 -8.59 15.87 -15.20
CA GLU A 12 -8.79 14.42 -15.31
C GLU A 12 -9.86 13.96 -14.35
N GLY A 13 -10.51 12.85 -14.70
CA GLY A 13 -11.38 12.12 -13.78
C GLY A 13 -10.60 11.40 -12.72
N ASN A 14 -11.16 11.28 -11.52
CA ASN A 14 -10.53 10.55 -10.42
C ASN A 14 -11.58 9.98 -9.48
N THR A 15 -11.19 8.94 -8.71
CA THR A 15 -11.99 8.40 -7.61
C THR A 15 -11.22 8.52 -6.31
N VAL A 16 -11.88 8.96 -5.25
CA VAL A 16 -11.27 9.21 -3.95
C VAL A 16 -12.15 8.62 -2.85
N VAL A 17 -11.53 7.92 -1.91
CA VAL A 17 -12.20 7.52 -0.66
C VAL A 17 -11.71 8.41 0.46
N ILE A 18 -12.64 8.98 1.21
CA ILE A 18 -12.38 9.86 2.34
C ILE A 18 -13.07 9.25 3.55
N ALA A 19 -12.28 8.92 4.57
CA ALA A 19 -12.81 8.26 5.76
C ALA A 19 -12.30 8.92 7.04
N ASP A 20 -13.16 8.95 8.05
CA ASP A 20 -12.79 9.26 9.42
C ASP A 20 -13.36 8.20 10.38
N GLN A 21 -13.31 8.46 11.69
CA GLN A 21 -13.80 7.53 12.70
C GLN A 21 -15.32 7.36 12.75
N LYS A 22 -16.07 8.14 11.95
CA LYS A 22 -17.54 8.18 11.97
C LYS A 22 -18.16 7.73 10.66
N GLU A 23 -17.53 8.11 9.54
CA GLU A 23 -18.13 7.89 8.21
C GLU A 23 -17.06 7.76 7.13
N THR A 24 -17.45 7.14 6.04
CA THR A 24 -16.66 7.00 4.83
C THR A 24 -17.44 7.54 3.65
N TRP A 25 -16.77 8.30 2.79
CA TRP A 25 -17.31 8.85 1.56
C TRP A 25 -16.54 8.35 0.35
N TYR A 26 -17.26 7.94 -0.66
CA TYR A 26 -16.72 7.66 -1.99
C TYR A 26 -17.04 8.84 -2.90
N MET A 27 -16.05 9.38 -3.57
CA MET A 27 -16.19 10.56 -4.42
C MET A 27 -15.63 10.30 -5.81
N GLU A 28 -16.42 10.56 -6.83
CA GLU A 28 -16.00 10.67 -8.21
C GLU A 28 -15.78 12.14 -8.58
N ILE A 29 -14.55 12.49 -8.93
CA ILE A 29 -14.17 13.77 -9.50
C ILE A 29 -14.35 13.61 -11.00
N LEU A 30 -15.42 14.23 -11.50
CA LEU A 30 -15.80 14.20 -12.89
C LEU A 30 -15.13 15.39 -13.59
N SER A 31 -14.56 15.32 -14.71
CA SER A 31 -13.81 16.41 -15.36
C SER A 31 -14.42 17.82 -15.22
N GLY A 32 -13.62 18.85 -15.33
CA GLY A 32 -14.00 20.24 -15.11
C GLY A 32 -14.25 20.54 -13.62
N HIS A 33 -15.38 21.16 -13.30
CA HIS A 33 -15.73 21.54 -11.93
C HIS A 33 -16.76 20.58 -11.31
N GLN A 34 -16.95 19.39 -11.89
CA GLN A 34 -18.00 18.49 -11.49
C GLN A 34 -17.49 17.38 -10.60
N TYR A 35 -18.27 16.98 -9.61
CA TYR A 35 -18.03 15.86 -8.73
C TYR A 35 -19.34 15.35 -8.12
N VAL A 36 -19.34 14.10 -7.72
CA VAL A 36 -20.38 13.50 -6.87
C VAL A 36 -19.70 12.66 -5.80
N ALA A 37 -20.04 12.91 -4.56
CA ALA A 37 -19.63 12.11 -3.42
C ALA A 37 -20.84 11.46 -2.77
N VAL A 38 -20.73 10.20 -2.38
CA VAL A 38 -21.78 9.45 -1.71
C VAL A 38 -21.24 8.82 -0.43
N LYS A 39 -22.04 8.85 0.62
CA LYS A 39 -21.69 8.20 1.88
C LYS A 39 -21.71 6.69 1.69
N VAL A 40 -20.66 6.01 2.13
CA VAL A 40 -20.55 4.56 2.06
C VAL A 40 -21.42 3.96 3.17
N PRO A 41 -22.39 3.08 2.87
CA PRO A 41 -23.15 2.40 3.91
C PRO A 41 -22.27 1.48 4.76
N GLU A 42 -22.51 1.43 6.07
CA GLU A 42 -21.67 0.71 7.03
C GLU A 42 -21.65 -0.82 6.83
N ASP A 43 -22.70 -1.38 6.22
CA ASP A 43 -22.88 -2.82 5.98
C ASP A 43 -22.43 -3.25 4.57
N LYS A 44 -21.80 -2.36 3.82
CA LYS A 44 -21.38 -2.59 2.44
C LYS A 44 -19.87 -2.62 2.28
N TYR A 45 -19.43 -3.30 1.22
CA TYR A 45 -18.08 -3.20 0.71
C TYR A 45 -18.10 -2.70 -0.73
N ALA A 46 -16.98 -2.21 -1.21
CA ALA A 46 -16.81 -1.78 -2.59
C ALA A 46 -15.52 -2.35 -3.17
N VAL A 47 -15.57 -2.73 -4.45
CA VAL A 47 -14.39 -3.01 -5.27
C VAL A 47 -14.54 -2.21 -6.55
N PHE A 48 -13.58 -1.37 -6.83
CA PHE A 48 -13.59 -0.50 -8.01
C PHE A 48 -12.17 -0.32 -8.57
N ALA A 49 -12.09 -0.01 -9.85
CA ALA A 49 -10.86 0.25 -10.59
C ALA A 49 -10.79 1.72 -11.04
N ASN A 50 -9.95 2.04 -12.02
CA ASN A 50 -9.71 3.41 -12.48
C ASN A 50 -10.81 3.92 -13.43
N THR A 51 -12.07 3.77 -13.06
CA THR A 51 -13.22 4.26 -13.82
C THR A 51 -14.33 4.72 -12.86
N TYR A 52 -15.47 5.18 -13.40
CA TYR A 52 -16.61 5.60 -12.61
C TYR A 52 -17.61 4.48 -12.41
N TYR A 53 -18.27 4.46 -11.25
CA TYR A 53 -19.22 3.43 -10.83
C TYR A 53 -20.57 3.97 -10.38
N LEU A 54 -20.68 5.30 -10.14
CA LEU A 54 -21.94 5.90 -9.70
C LEU A 54 -22.97 5.86 -10.84
N GLY A 55 -23.98 5.05 -10.65
CA GLY A 55 -25.15 5.02 -11.51
C GLY A 55 -26.08 6.20 -11.22
N HIS A 56 -27.38 5.91 -11.00
CA HIS A 56 -28.33 6.91 -10.51
C HIS A 56 -28.08 7.20 -9.02
N VAL A 57 -27.96 8.49 -8.71
CA VAL A 57 -27.82 9.02 -7.34
C VAL A 57 -28.90 10.07 -7.11
N ASN A 58 -29.61 9.98 -5.99
CA ASN A 58 -30.56 11.00 -5.59
C ASN A 58 -29.82 12.27 -5.14
N LEU A 59 -29.62 13.22 -6.05
CA LEU A 59 -28.90 14.46 -5.79
C LEU A 59 -29.62 15.40 -4.76
N ASN A 60 -30.85 15.09 -4.37
CA ASN A 60 -31.58 15.82 -3.32
C ASN A 60 -31.39 15.22 -1.92
N ASP A 61 -30.71 14.11 -1.79
CA ASP A 61 -30.36 13.50 -0.51
C ASP A 61 -29.12 14.18 0.08
N THR A 62 -29.32 15.32 0.72
CA THR A 62 -28.24 16.14 1.28
C THR A 62 -27.56 15.52 2.52
N GLU A 63 -28.09 14.41 3.06
CA GLU A 63 -27.48 13.69 4.16
C GLU A 63 -26.40 12.72 3.67
N ASN A 64 -26.64 12.06 2.54
CA ASN A 64 -25.80 10.99 2.02
C ASN A 64 -25.13 11.32 0.68
N VAL A 65 -25.40 12.52 0.11
CA VAL A 65 -24.86 12.93 -1.19
C VAL A 65 -24.36 14.38 -1.13
N ILE A 66 -23.15 14.58 -1.62
CA ILE A 66 -22.56 15.90 -1.86
C ILE A 66 -22.17 15.97 -3.33
N ALA A 67 -22.77 16.87 -4.09
CA ALA A 67 -22.52 16.97 -5.52
C ALA A 67 -22.35 18.42 -5.95
N SER A 68 -21.63 18.65 -7.06
CA SER A 68 -21.62 19.95 -7.73
C SER A 68 -23.02 20.30 -8.24
N LYS A 69 -23.38 21.54 -8.08
CA LYS A 69 -24.74 22.04 -8.36
C LYS A 69 -25.22 21.77 -9.79
N ASP A 70 -24.31 21.84 -10.75
CA ASP A 70 -24.62 21.81 -12.18
C ASP A 70 -24.24 20.46 -12.83
N VAL A 71 -24.01 19.39 -12.06
CA VAL A 71 -23.54 18.09 -12.57
C VAL A 71 -24.43 17.54 -13.69
N GLU A 72 -25.74 17.52 -13.51
CA GLU A 72 -26.67 17.04 -14.53
C GLU A 72 -26.80 18.01 -15.69
N LYS A 73 -26.82 19.31 -15.42
CA LYS A 73 -26.91 20.37 -16.41
C LYS A 73 -25.73 20.36 -17.38
N VAL A 74 -24.49 20.24 -16.84
CA VAL A 74 -23.27 20.18 -17.63
C VAL A 74 -23.26 18.95 -18.54
N ALA A 75 -23.71 17.79 -18.07
CA ALA A 75 -23.86 16.60 -18.91
C ALA A 75 -24.85 16.82 -20.08
N LYS A 76 -25.94 17.52 -19.84
CA LYS A 76 -26.91 17.87 -20.90
C LYS A 76 -26.33 18.87 -21.91
N GLU A 77 -25.67 19.91 -21.43
CA GLU A 77 -25.09 20.96 -22.28
C GLU A 77 -23.91 20.44 -23.12
N SER A 78 -23.11 19.49 -22.59
CA SER A 78 -22.04 18.84 -23.32
C SER A 78 -22.52 17.76 -24.31
N GLY A 79 -23.80 17.36 -24.25
CA GLY A 79 -24.35 16.27 -25.05
C GLY A 79 -23.95 14.86 -24.58
N SER A 80 -23.32 14.74 -23.41
CA SER A 80 -22.89 13.45 -22.84
C SER A 80 -23.93 12.80 -21.91
N TYR A 81 -25.06 13.47 -21.67
CA TYR A 81 -26.12 12.98 -20.79
C TYR A 81 -26.62 11.58 -21.17
N LYS A 82 -26.57 10.66 -20.22
CA LYS A 82 -27.07 9.28 -20.36
C LYS A 82 -28.00 8.96 -19.20
N THR A 83 -28.90 8.01 -19.45
CA THR A 83 -29.82 7.49 -18.44
C THR A 83 -29.59 6.00 -18.19
N ASP A 84 -30.04 5.54 -17.04
CA ASP A 84 -30.24 4.11 -16.78
C ASP A 84 -31.47 3.58 -17.52
N LYS A 85 -31.78 2.27 -17.32
CA LYS A 85 -32.96 1.60 -17.91
C LYS A 85 -34.30 2.21 -17.46
N ASP A 86 -34.32 2.88 -16.30
CA ASP A 86 -35.52 3.47 -15.70
C ASP A 86 -35.67 4.97 -16.08
N GLY A 87 -34.76 5.48 -16.92
CA GLY A 87 -34.74 6.84 -17.41
C GLY A 87 -34.10 7.87 -16.47
N ASN A 88 -33.47 7.44 -15.37
CA ASN A 88 -32.80 8.32 -14.44
C ASN A 88 -31.41 8.70 -14.91
N PHE A 89 -30.94 9.88 -14.54
CA PHE A 89 -29.58 10.35 -14.84
C PHE A 89 -28.53 9.37 -14.31
N HIS A 90 -27.66 8.90 -15.19
CA HIS A 90 -26.60 7.94 -14.89
C HIS A 90 -25.23 8.62 -14.94
N ILE A 91 -24.62 8.83 -13.81
CA ILE A 91 -23.38 9.62 -13.67
C ILE A 91 -22.22 8.98 -14.43
N ALA A 92 -21.88 7.74 -14.11
CA ALA A 92 -20.75 7.04 -14.71
C ALA A 92 -20.84 6.97 -16.25
N LYS A 93 -22.01 6.71 -16.82
CA LYS A 93 -22.21 6.69 -18.29
C LYS A 93 -22.15 8.07 -18.92
N SER A 94 -22.49 9.12 -18.18
CA SER A 94 -22.50 10.50 -18.68
C SER A 94 -21.10 11.12 -18.67
N TYR A 95 -20.23 10.72 -17.75
CA TYR A 95 -18.93 11.34 -17.55
C TYR A 95 -17.76 10.37 -17.83
N GLY A 96 -18.01 9.08 -17.86
CA GLY A 96 -17.02 8.04 -18.09
C GLY A 96 -17.15 7.37 -19.45
N PRO A 97 -16.44 6.29 -19.67
CA PRO A 97 -16.56 5.48 -20.87
C PRO A 97 -17.91 4.76 -20.92
N GLU A 98 -18.42 4.53 -22.13
CA GLU A 98 -19.68 3.79 -22.32
C GLU A 98 -19.64 2.37 -21.78
N LYS A 99 -18.46 1.73 -21.80
CA LYS A 99 -18.19 0.41 -21.27
C LYS A 99 -16.89 0.41 -20.49
N TYR A 100 -16.79 -0.41 -19.48
CA TYR A 100 -15.54 -0.61 -18.77
C TYR A 100 -14.44 -1.07 -19.71
N ALA A 101 -13.26 -0.47 -19.57
CA ALA A 101 -12.06 -1.01 -20.18
C ALA A 101 -11.78 -2.42 -19.60
N GLU A 102 -11.12 -3.26 -20.39
CA GLU A 102 -10.82 -4.64 -20.00
C GLU A 102 -10.07 -4.72 -18.68
N GLY A 103 -9.11 -3.80 -18.46
CA GLY A 103 -8.36 -3.72 -17.22
C GLY A 103 -9.20 -3.34 -16.00
N ASP A 104 -10.19 -2.46 -16.16
CA ASP A 104 -11.09 -2.08 -15.08
C ASP A 104 -12.04 -3.23 -14.74
N ARG A 105 -12.62 -3.83 -15.76
CA ARG A 105 -13.51 -4.99 -15.63
C ARG A 105 -12.84 -6.15 -14.92
N SER A 106 -11.63 -6.53 -15.36
CA SER A 106 -10.92 -7.69 -14.82
C SER A 106 -10.53 -7.51 -13.36
N ARG A 107 -10.08 -6.31 -12.96
CA ARG A 107 -9.74 -6.01 -11.56
C ARG A 107 -10.97 -5.99 -10.66
N THR A 108 -12.04 -5.34 -11.10
CA THR A 108 -13.28 -5.26 -10.31
C THR A 108 -13.91 -6.65 -10.14
N TYR A 109 -14.04 -7.41 -11.22
CA TYR A 109 -14.57 -8.77 -11.17
C TYR A 109 -13.74 -9.69 -10.26
N ALA A 110 -12.42 -9.67 -10.42
CA ALA A 110 -11.52 -10.47 -9.60
C ALA A 110 -11.61 -10.09 -8.12
N GLY A 111 -11.67 -8.81 -7.82
CA GLY A 111 -11.78 -8.36 -6.43
C GLY A 111 -13.11 -8.73 -5.78
N ILE A 112 -14.22 -8.57 -6.49
CA ILE A 112 -15.55 -8.98 -5.97
C ILE A 112 -15.57 -10.49 -5.71
N THR A 113 -15.14 -11.31 -6.67
CA THR A 113 -15.18 -12.77 -6.55
C THR A 113 -14.17 -13.34 -5.54
N LEU A 114 -13.08 -12.62 -5.28
CA LEU A 114 -12.14 -12.95 -4.21
C LEU A 114 -12.74 -12.69 -2.82
N LEU A 115 -13.30 -11.51 -2.61
CA LEU A 115 -13.86 -11.11 -1.32
C LEU A 115 -15.18 -11.82 -1.01
N ASP A 116 -15.99 -12.04 -2.03
CA ASP A 116 -17.29 -12.74 -1.93
C ASP A 116 -17.40 -13.84 -3.01
N PRO A 117 -16.83 -15.03 -2.74
CA PRO A 117 -16.83 -16.14 -3.70
C PRO A 117 -18.23 -16.69 -4.07
N LYS A 118 -19.27 -16.32 -3.32
CA LYS A 118 -20.66 -16.67 -3.60
C LYS A 118 -21.41 -15.59 -4.36
N SER A 119 -20.76 -14.48 -4.66
CA SER A 119 -21.34 -13.40 -5.46
C SER A 119 -21.81 -13.93 -6.83
N LYS A 120 -22.96 -13.42 -7.26
CA LYS A 120 -23.55 -13.82 -8.55
C LYS A 120 -23.08 -12.98 -9.73
N VAL A 121 -22.06 -12.11 -9.54
CA VAL A 121 -21.51 -11.31 -10.63
C VAL A 121 -20.92 -12.19 -11.70
N THR A 122 -21.05 -11.79 -12.96
CA THR A 122 -20.37 -12.40 -14.08
C THR A 122 -19.35 -11.44 -14.69
N TYR A 123 -18.37 -11.98 -15.39
CA TYR A 123 -17.37 -11.14 -16.06
C TYR A 123 -17.99 -10.26 -17.16
N GLU A 124 -19.05 -10.75 -17.77
CA GLU A 124 -19.76 -10.14 -18.88
C GLU A 124 -20.78 -9.07 -18.45
N ASP A 125 -20.98 -8.86 -17.14
CA ASP A 125 -21.89 -7.82 -16.64
C ASP A 125 -21.44 -6.46 -17.17
N ASP A 126 -22.36 -5.68 -17.73
CA ASP A 126 -22.07 -4.37 -18.28
C ASP A 126 -21.71 -3.36 -17.19
N GLU A 127 -22.25 -3.56 -15.99
CA GLU A 127 -22.06 -2.72 -14.81
C GLU A 127 -21.90 -3.56 -13.56
N TYR A 128 -21.05 -3.10 -12.66
CA TYR A 128 -20.91 -3.66 -11.30
C TYR A 128 -21.48 -2.68 -10.29
N GLU A 129 -22.35 -3.18 -9.42
CA GLU A 129 -22.83 -2.39 -8.27
C GLU A 129 -21.63 -1.99 -7.39
N LEU A 130 -21.50 -0.69 -7.08
CA LEU A 130 -20.37 -0.18 -6.30
C LEU A 130 -20.44 -0.66 -4.84
N PHE A 131 -21.56 -0.45 -4.17
CA PHE A 131 -21.74 -0.80 -2.76
C PHE A 131 -22.50 -2.11 -2.61
N ARG A 132 -21.80 -3.16 -2.29
CA ARG A 132 -22.31 -4.54 -2.26
C ARG A 132 -22.48 -5.04 -0.84
N SER A 133 -23.60 -5.72 -0.57
CA SER A 133 -23.72 -6.54 0.64
C SER A 133 -22.96 -7.85 0.44
N PRO A 134 -22.14 -8.29 1.42
CA PRO A 134 -21.58 -9.63 1.37
C PRO A 134 -22.69 -10.70 1.27
N THR A 135 -22.47 -11.74 0.48
CA THR A 135 -23.41 -12.87 0.38
C THR A 135 -23.59 -13.57 1.74
N ASP A 136 -22.55 -13.63 2.53
CA ASP A 136 -22.62 -14.02 3.94
C ASP A 136 -22.76 -12.75 4.80
N PRO A 137 -23.92 -12.52 5.44
CA PRO A 137 -24.15 -11.33 6.26
C PRO A 137 -23.26 -11.26 7.51
N ASN A 138 -22.61 -12.37 7.88
CA ASN A 138 -21.67 -12.41 9.01
C ASN A 138 -20.20 -12.21 8.57
N LYS A 139 -19.94 -12.10 7.26
CA LYS A 139 -18.58 -11.87 6.74
C LYS A 139 -18.06 -10.53 7.26
N LYS A 140 -16.90 -10.60 7.92
CA LYS A 140 -16.09 -9.44 8.26
C LYS A 140 -14.81 -9.52 7.47
N PHE A 141 -14.48 -8.43 6.81
CA PHE A 141 -13.22 -8.32 6.07
C PHE A 141 -12.10 -7.98 7.05
N THR A 142 -10.96 -8.62 6.86
CA THR A 142 -9.77 -8.44 7.68
C THR A 142 -8.69 -7.66 6.92
N LEU A 143 -7.60 -7.31 7.60
CA LEU A 143 -6.43 -6.73 6.94
C LEU A 143 -5.82 -7.72 5.94
N GLU A 144 -5.79 -9.01 6.30
CA GLU A 144 -5.28 -10.06 5.40
C GLU A 144 -6.16 -10.21 4.15
N ASP A 145 -7.49 -10.05 4.25
CA ASP A 145 -8.37 -9.98 3.07
C ASP A 145 -7.98 -8.81 2.15
N ALA A 146 -7.70 -7.63 2.72
CA ALA A 146 -7.29 -6.45 1.96
C ALA A 146 -5.91 -6.62 1.31
N PHE A 147 -4.93 -7.17 2.03
CA PHE A 147 -3.61 -7.48 1.47
C PHE A 147 -3.71 -8.52 0.36
N ALA A 148 -4.51 -9.57 0.56
CA ALA A 148 -4.74 -10.59 -0.46
C ALA A 148 -5.44 -10.02 -1.70
N LEU A 149 -6.38 -9.08 -1.52
CA LEU A 149 -7.04 -8.39 -2.63
C LEU A 149 -6.02 -7.66 -3.50
N GLN A 150 -5.16 -6.84 -2.90
CA GLN A 150 -4.18 -6.04 -3.63
C GLN A 150 -3.06 -6.88 -4.28
N ARG A 151 -2.80 -8.10 -3.76
CA ARG A 151 -1.84 -9.06 -4.34
C ARG A 151 -2.41 -9.96 -5.40
N ASN A 152 -3.73 -9.97 -5.57
CA ASN A 152 -4.41 -10.97 -6.40
C ASN A 152 -4.01 -10.89 -7.87
N ARG A 153 -3.65 -12.04 -8.42
CA ARG A 153 -3.32 -12.24 -9.85
C ARG A 153 -4.17 -13.36 -10.46
N PHE A 154 -5.44 -13.41 -10.08
CA PHE A 154 -6.46 -14.35 -10.56
C PHE A 154 -6.31 -15.80 -10.06
N GLU A 155 -5.49 -16.05 -9.04
CA GLU A 155 -5.23 -17.39 -8.52
C GLU A 155 -6.52 -18.12 -8.10
N HIS A 156 -7.52 -17.39 -7.60
CA HIS A 156 -8.81 -17.93 -7.19
C HIS A 156 -9.75 -18.25 -8.37
N LEU A 157 -9.43 -17.82 -9.58
CA LEU A 157 -10.24 -18.05 -10.78
C LEU A 157 -9.84 -19.33 -11.55
N ASN A 158 -9.09 -20.23 -10.92
CA ASN A 158 -8.71 -21.56 -11.41
C ASN A 158 -8.08 -21.53 -12.82
N GLY A 159 -7.25 -20.52 -13.11
CA GLY A 159 -6.59 -20.36 -14.41
C GLY A 159 -7.51 -19.90 -15.54
N ARG A 160 -8.76 -19.52 -15.23
CA ARG A 160 -9.67 -18.91 -16.21
C ARG A 160 -9.11 -17.61 -16.81
N PHE A 161 -8.38 -16.84 -16.01
CA PHE A 161 -7.68 -15.64 -16.43
C PHE A 161 -6.19 -15.78 -16.17
N VAL A 162 -5.39 -15.19 -17.02
CA VAL A 162 -3.93 -15.11 -16.88
C VAL A 162 -3.54 -13.63 -16.81
N PRO A 163 -2.69 -13.23 -15.88
CA PRO A 163 -2.16 -11.86 -15.86
C PRO A 163 -1.47 -11.50 -17.18
N ASP A 164 -1.69 -10.27 -17.65
CA ASP A 164 -1.20 -9.79 -18.96
C ASP A 164 0.32 -9.73 -19.05
N ASP A 165 1.03 -9.53 -17.96
CA ASP A 165 2.49 -9.56 -17.85
C ASP A 165 3.08 -10.99 -17.97
N GLN A 166 2.24 -12.03 -17.98
CA GLN A 166 2.65 -13.41 -18.21
C GLN A 166 2.48 -13.85 -19.67
N ILE A 167 2.22 -12.92 -20.58
CA ILE A 167 2.14 -13.22 -22.01
C ILE A 167 3.48 -13.81 -22.50
N GLY A 168 3.42 -15.04 -23.02
CA GLY A 168 4.61 -15.74 -23.55
C GLY A 168 5.51 -16.39 -22.49
N VAL A 169 5.17 -16.31 -21.20
CA VAL A 169 5.88 -17.04 -20.15
C VAL A 169 5.49 -18.51 -20.22
N LYS A 170 6.47 -19.38 -20.48
CA LYS A 170 6.26 -20.85 -20.47
C LYS A 170 6.02 -21.27 -19.02
N LYS A 171 4.95 -22.02 -18.79
CA LYS A 171 4.80 -22.72 -17.50
C LYS A 171 5.88 -23.78 -17.40
N GLN A 172 6.53 -23.87 -16.24
CA GLN A 172 7.49 -24.95 -15.96
C GLN A 172 6.75 -26.29 -16.08
N GLY A 173 7.32 -27.24 -16.84
CA GLY A 173 6.73 -28.55 -17.11
C GLY A 173 6.00 -28.65 -18.47
N ASP A 174 5.82 -27.58 -19.20
CA ASP A 174 5.31 -27.63 -20.56
C ASP A 174 6.39 -28.17 -21.51
N ASN A 175 6.32 -29.45 -21.82
CA ASN A 175 7.16 -30.17 -22.80
C ASN A 175 6.91 -29.68 -24.23
N GLY A 176 6.88 -28.33 -24.43
CA GLY A 176 6.79 -27.74 -25.76
C GLY A 176 5.41 -27.81 -26.44
N SER A 177 4.37 -28.28 -25.78
CA SER A 177 3.00 -28.05 -26.25
C SER A 177 2.68 -26.57 -26.00
N ASN A 178 2.77 -25.78 -27.08
CA ASN A 178 2.22 -24.44 -27.15
C ASN A 178 0.67 -24.56 -27.16
N ASP A 179 0.09 -24.95 -26.04
CA ASP A 179 -1.25 -24.46 -25.71
C ASP A 179 -1.07 -22.98 -25.43
N ALA A 180 -0.95 -22.23 -26.51
CA ALA A 180 -0.87 -20.78 -26.45
C ALA A 180 -2.07 -20.32 -25.66
N VAL A 181 -1.82 -19.83 -24.48
CA VAL A 181 -2.86 -19.18 -23.68
C VAL A 181 -3.51 -18.17 -24.62
N ARG A 182 -4.81 -18.35 -24.86
CA ARG A 182 -5.53 -17.53 -25.84
C ARG A 182 -5.39 -16.07 -25.44
N LYS A 183 -5.15 -15.19 -26.39
CA LYS A 183 -4.94 -13.75 -26.15
C LYS A 183 -6.09 -13.12 -25.36
N ASP A 184 -7.32 -13.64 -25.52
CA ASP A 184 -8.52 -13.22 -24.80
C ASP A 184 -8.54 -13.65 -23.30
N GLN A 185 -7.64 -14.55 -22.89
CA GLN A 185 -7.50 -14.99 -21.49
C GLN A 185 -6.60 -14.07 -20.66
N TYR A 186 -5.76 -13.25 -21.30
CA TYR A 186 -4.91 -12.31 -20.60
C TYR A 186 -5.71 -11.14 -20.08
N LYS A 187 -5.60 -10.89 -18.79
CA LYS A 187 -6.34 -9.85 -18.08
C LYS A 187 -5.40 -9.04 -17.19
N TYR A 188 -5.76 -7.78 -16.97
CA TYR A 188 -4.99 -6.90 -16.09
C TYR A 188 -5.31 -7.19 -14.62
N ALA A 189 -4.34 -7.69 -13.88
CA ALA A 189 -4.51 -8.13 -12.51
C ALA A 189 -4.48 -6.95 -11.52
N LEU A 190 -5.04 -7.15 -10.31
CA LEU A 190 -4.93 -6.21 -9.19
C LEU A 190 -3.46 -6.03 -8.76
N GLY A 191 -2.78 -7.15 -8.49
CA GLY A 191 -1.35 -7.17 -8.16
C GLY A 191 -0.46 -7.27 -9.39
N ASN A 192 -0.62 -6.36 -10.36
CA ASN A 192 0.22 -6.33 -11.56
C ASN A 192 1.56 -5.63 -11.31
N GLU A 193 2.50 -5.79 -12.26
CA GLU A 193 3.87 -5.25 -12.14
C GLU A 193 3.95 -3.72 -12.25
N ASN A 194 2.89 -3.05 -12.70
CA ASN A 194 2.85 -1.59 -12.77
C ASN A 194 2.46 -0.93 -11.44
N VAL A 195 2.11 -1.72 -10.42
CA VAL A 195 1.85 -1.21 -9.08
C VAL A 195 3.17 -0.72 -8.47
N ILE A 196 3.28 0.58 -8.23
CA ILE A 196 4.46 1.21 -7.63
C ILE A 196 4.38 1.33 -6.11
N ASP A 197 3.18 1.37 -5.59
CA ASP A 197 2.86 1.23 -4.18
C ASP A 197 1.47 0.62 -4.01
N ALA A 198 1.24 0.01 -2.85
CA ALA A 198 -0.07 -0.47 -2.42
C ALA A 198 -0.26 -0.09 -0.95
N HIS A 199 -1.46 0.28 -0.58
CA HIS A 199 -1.71 0.68 0.79
C HIS A 199 -3.11 0.32 1.26
N VAL A 200 -3.25 0.14 2.57
CA VAL A 200 -4.52 -0.05 3.26
C VAL A 200 -4.59 0.96 4.40
N TYR A 201 -5.62 1.79 4.40
CA TYR A 201 -5.93 2.65 5.54
C TYR A 201 -6.89 1.95 6.49
N GLN A 202 -6.41 1.69 7.70
CA GLN A 202 -7.21 1.12 8.77
C GLN A 202 -7.64 2.23 9.73
N ILE A 203 -8.93 2.52 9.78
CA ILE A 203 -9.49 3.48 10.72
C ILE A 203 -9.89 2.76 12.02
N ASN A 204 -9.24 3.11 13.13
CA ASN A 204 -9.58 2.58 14.44
C ASN A 204 -10.31 3.65 15.27
N PRO A 205 -11.64 3.51 15.49
CA PRO A 205 -12.43 4.51 16.22
C PRO A 205 -12.07 4.59 17.71
N ASN A 206 -11.25 3.70 18.23
CA ASN A 206 -10.81 3.68 19.61
C ASN A 206 -9.50 4.45 19.84
N LEU A 207 -8.83 4.91 18.79
CA LEU A 207 -7.61 5.71 18.89
C LEU A 207 -7.90 7.23 18.94
N PRO A 208 -6.95 8.04 19.43
CA PRO A 208 -7.05 9.48 19.31
C PRO A 208 -7.20 9.92 17.85
N LYS A 209 -8.01 10.95 17.60
CA LYS A 209 -8.20 11.49 16.24
C LYS A 209 -6.90 11.97 15.59
N SER A 210 -5.96 12.47 16.39
CA SER A 210 -4.66 12.94 15.91
C SER A 210 -3.79 11.82 15.30
N PHE A 211 -4.06 10.55 15.62
CA PHE A 211 -3.37 9.42 15.01
C PHE A 211 -3.77 9.20 13.55
N GLY A 212 -4.95 9.68 13.12
CA GLY A 212 -5.40 9.63 11.74
C GLY A 212 -5.63 8.23 11.15
N GLY A 213 -5.64 7.19 12.00
CA GLY A 213 -5.65 5.78 11.57
C GLY A 213 -4.26 5.19 11.36
N THR A 214 -4.23 3.96 10.86
CA THR A 214 -2.99 3.23 10.52
C THR A 214 -2.91 3.04 9.02
N LEU A 215 -1.85 3.54 8.41
CA LEU A 215 -1.47 3.26 7.03
C LEU A 215 -0.64 1.97 7.00
N TRP A 216 -1.12 0.95 6.33
CA TRP A 216 -0.35 -0.24 5.98
C TRP A 216 0.22 -0.02 4.58
N LEU A 217 1.51 0.23 4.48
CA LEU A 217 2.19 0.59 3.24
C LEU A 217 2.98 -0.59 2.69
N GLY A 218 2.67 -1.02 1.47
CA GLY A 218 3.47 -1.90 0.63
C GLY A 218 4.13 -1.09 -0.49
N MET A 219 5.44 -0.86 -0.42
CA MET A 219 6.17 -0.07 -1.39
C MET A 219 6.75 -0.98 -2.48
N GLY A 220 6.36 -0.76 -3.73
CA GLY A 220 6.69 -1.62 -4.87
C GLY A 220 5.51 -2.48 -5.33
N PRO A 221 5.72 -3.42 -6.28
CA PRO A 221 4.66 -4.30 -6.76
C PRO A 221 4.03 -5.09 -5.61
N SER A 222 2.73 -4.96 -5.44
CA SER A 222 2.01 -5.49 -4.27
C SER A 222 2.12 -7.01 -4.10
N ARG A 223 2.36 -7.74 -5.19
CA ARG A 223 2.43 -9.21 -5.17
C ARG A 223 3.45 -9.75 -4.18
N ASN A 224 4.67 -9.20 -4.21
CA ASN A 224 5.81 -9.69 -3.44
C ASN A 224 6.36 -8.65 -2.47
N THR A 225 5.52 -7.73 -2.02
CA THR A 225 5.86 -6.64 -1.10
C THR A 225 5.16 -6.81 0.24
N PRO A 226 5.83 -6.64 1.39
CA PRO A 226 5.19 -6.66 2.69
C PRO A 226 4.47 -5.36 2.99
N TYR A 227 3.37 -5.43 3.73
CA TYR A 227 2.66 -4.27 4.27
C TYR A 227 3.18 -3.93 5.66
N VAL A 228 3.60 -2.68 5.84
CA VAL A 228 4.19 -2.17 7.09
C VAL A 228 3.31 -1.07 7.68
N PRO A 229 2.99 -1.12 8.99
CA PRO A 229 2.06 -0.18 9.61
C PRO A 229 2.72 1.14 10.03
N PHE A 230 2.00 2.25 9.81
CA PHE A 230 2.38 3.58 10.24
C PHE A 230 1.16 4.35 10.73
N TYR A 231 1.23 4.97 11.91
CA TYR A 231 0.22 5.93 12.34
C TYR A 231 0.30 7.24 11.56
N GLY A 232 -0.83 7.92 11.36
CA GLY A 232 -0.89 9.15 10.58
C GLY A 232 -0.27 10.39 11.24
N ASN A 233 0.11 10.33 12.52
CA ASN A 233 0.70 11.44 13.28
C ASN A 233 2.24 11.40 13.35
N LEU A 234 2.90 10.66 12.46
CA LEU A 234 4.36 10.63 12.40
C LEU A 234 4.93 12.00 12.02
N LYS A 235 6.03 12.38 12.66
CA LYS A 235 6.77 13.62 12.37
C LYS A 235 7.88 13.42 11.35
N ASP A 236 8.36 12.18 11.18
CA ASP A 236 9.42 11.84 10.25
C ASP A 236 9.30 10.38 9.77
N THR A 237 9.98 10.05 8.70
CA THR A 237 10.09 8.70 8.13
C THR A 237 11.53 8.20 8.17
N TYR A 238 11.70 6.88 8.18
CA TYR A 238 13.02 6.27 8.18
C TYR A 238 13.81 6.67 6.93
N GLU A 239 15.12 6.82 7.08
CA GLU A 239 16.00 7.33 6.02
C GLU A 239 15.93 6.54 4.71
N ALA A 240 15.71 5.23 4.75
CA ALA A 240 15.60 4.40 3.54
C ALA A 240 14.37 4.72 2.66
N PHE A 241 13.38 5.44 3.18
CA PHE A 241 12.25 5.96 2.38
C PHE A 241 12.55 7.28 1.65
N LYS A 242 13.64 7.97 2.00
CA LYS A 242 13.95 9.33 1.50
C LYS A 242 14.72 9.39 0.18
N PRO A 243 15.54 8.37 -0.23
CA PRO A 243 16.27 8.43 -1.50
C PRO A 243 15.31 8.55 -2.69
N GLN A 244 15.57 9.55 -3.56
CA GLN A 244 14.80 9.80 -4.78
C GLN A 244 15.73 9.65 -5.99
N THR A 245 16.17 8.41 -6.24
CA THR A 245 17.08 8.12 -7.34
C THR A 245 16.38 7.38 -8.47
N ALA A 246 16.65 7.75 -9.71
CA ALA A 246 16.21 7.03 -10.91
C ALA A 246 17.03 5.75 -11.16
N THR A 247 18.11 5.56 -10.42
CA THR A 247 19.02 4.41 -10.51
C THR A 247 18.98 3.62 -9.21
N TYR A 248 19.31 2.33 -9.29
CA TYR A 248 19.38 1.45 -8.14
C TYR A 248 20.24 2.04 -7.01
N ASP A 249 19.66 2.09 -5.81
CA ASP A 249 20.32 2.49 -4.59
C ASP A 249 20.10 1.42 -3.52
N PRO A 250 21.15 0.72 -3.05
CA PRO A 250 21.03 -0.33 -2.07
C PRO A 250 20.58 0.15 -0.67
N ASN A 251 20.56 1.47 -0.44
CA ASN A 251 20.09 2.08 0.79
C ASN A 251 18.62 2.52 0.69
N SER A 252 17.98 2.32 -0.45
CA SER A 252 16.58 2.65 -0.67
C SER A 252 15.68 1.47 -0.35
N TRP A 253 14.65 1.72 0.47
CA TRP A 253 13.58 0.75 0.74
C TRP A 253 12.90 0.31 -0.55
N TYR A 254 12.52 1.28 -1.39
CA TYR A 254 11.89 1.04 -2.67
C TYR A 254 12.72 0.09 -3.56
N TRP A 255 14.00 0.39 -3.77
CA TRP A 255 14.86 -0.43 -4.62
C TRP A 255 15.13 -1.82 -4.04
N THR A 256 15.25 -1.95 -2.71
CA THR A 256 15.42 -3.25 -2.06
C THR A 256 14.21 -4.15 -2.29
N VAL A 257 13.00 -3.62 -2.10
CA VAL A 257 11.76 -4.40 -2.30
C VAL A 257 11.53 -4.73 -3.78
N TRP A 258 11.78 -3.79 -4.68
CA TRP A 258 11.73 -4.03 -6.12
C TRP A 258 12.71 -5.12 -6.57
N HIS A 259 13.89 -5.17 -5.97
CA HIS A 259 14.87 -6.19 -6.30
C HIS A 259 14.43 -7.59 -5.83
N ILE A 260 13.89 -7.68 -4.62
CA ILE A 260 13.28 -8.93 -4.12
C ILE A 260 12.15 -9.39 -5.04
N ASP A 261 11.24 -8.47 -5.40
CA ASP A 261 10.14 -8.75 -6.31
C ASP A 261 10.63 -9.24 -7.68
N ASN A 262 11.60 -8.55 -8.26
CA ASN A 262 12.18 -8.91 -9.55
C ASN A 262 12.83 -10.31 -9.53
N MET A 263 13.57 -10.65 -8.47
CA MET A 263 14.11 -12.00 -8.29
C MET A 263 12.98 -13.04 -8.20
N ALA A 264 11.91 -12.74 -7.46
CA ALA A 264 10.77 -13.64 -7.30
C ALA A 264 10.00 -13.86 -8.60
N ILE A 265 9.76 -12.79 -9.38
CA ILE A 265 9.03 -12.86 -10.64
C ILE A 265 9.80 -13.66 -11.70
N ASN A 266 11.10 -13.39 -11.82
CA ASN A 266 11.94 -14.06 -12.81
C ASN A 266 12.28 -15.52 -12.45
N ASN A 267 12.01 -15.93 -11.21
CA ASN A 267 12.24 -17.28 -10.69
C ASN A 267 11.04 -17.77 -9.86
N GLN A 268 9.86 -17.72 -10.46
CA GLN A 268 8.59 -18.00 -9.77
C GLN A 268 8.49 -19.43 -9.20
N ASP A 269 9.07 -20.40 -9.87
CA ASP A 269 9.17 -21.79 -9.46
C ASP A 269 10.03 -21.98 -8.20
N VAL A 270 10.99 -21.08 -7.97
CA VAL A 270 11.89 -21.10 -6.81
C VAL A 270 11.34 -20.24 -5.67
N PHE A 271 10.97 -19.00 -5.97
CA PHE A 271 10.67 -17.98 -4.95
C PHE A 271 9.21 -17.54 -4.88
N GLY A 272 8.43 -17.73 -5.95
CA GLY A 272 7.11 -17.08 -6.06
C GLY A 272 6.21 -17.35 -4.85
N LYS A 273 6.14 -18.60 -4.39
CA LYS A 273 5.35 -18.91 -3.19
C LYS A 273 6.08 -18.57 -1.89
N SER A 274 7.36 -18.85 -1.79
CA SER A 274 8.12 -18.69 -0.56
C SER A 274 8.23 -17.24 -0.12
N VAL A 275 8.41 -16.30 -1.06
CA VAL A 275 8.40 -14.85 -0.78
C VAL A 275 7.06 -14.41 -0.23
N GLN A 276 5.96 -14.83 -0.85
CA GLN A 276 4.62 -14.47 -0.37
C GLN A 276 4.31 -15.06 1.00
N ASP A 277 4.70 -16.31 1.25
CA ASP A 277 4.51 -16.96 2.57
C ASP A 277 5.35 -16.27 3.65
N HIS A 278 6.57 -15.85 3.30
CA HIS A 278 7.45 -15.08 4.19
C HIS A 278 6.80 -13.74 4.59
N TRP A 279 6.31 -12.98 3.62
CA TRP A 279 5.65 -11.71 3.90
C TRP A 279 4.35 -11.88 4.70
N LYS A 280 3.54 -12.89 4.38
CA LYS A 280 2.34 -13.21 5.17
C LYS A 280 2.65 -13.55 6.63
N ALA A 281 3.74 -14.27 6.88
CA ALA A 281 4.17 -14.58 8.24
C ALA A 281 4.62 -13.31 8.99
N LEU A 282 5.41 -12.45 8.33
CA LEU A 282 5.83 -11.16 8.86
C LEU A 282 4.62 -10.26 9.17
N GLU A 283 3.69 -10.14 8.25
CA GLU A 283 2.49 -9.30 8.40
C GLU A 283 1.59 -9.75 9.56
N LYS A 284 1.43 -11.05 9.76
CA LYS A 284 0.72 -11.56 10.96
C LYS A 284 1.37 -11.07 12.25
N GLN A 285 2.69 -11.08 12.31
CA GLN A 285 3.42 -10.58 13.47
C GLN A 285 3.23 -9.07 13.63
N LEU A 286 3.31 -8.32 12.53
CA LEU A 286 3.10 -6.86 12.52
C LEU A 286 1.66 -6.49 12.93
N ILE A 287 0.65 -7.27 12.53
CA ILE A 287 -0.75 -7.05 12.95
C ILE A 287 -0.86 -7.23 14.48
N ILE A 288 -0.28 -8.28 15.05
CA ILE A 288 -0.29 -8.50 16.51
C ILE A 288 0.43 -7.36 17.25
N GLU A 289 1.59 -6.92 16.75
CA GLU A 289 2.35 -5.81 17.34
C GLU A 289 1.58 -4.49 17.24
N GLN A 290 0.89 -4.26 16.11
CA GLN A 290 0.05 -3.09 15.91
C GLN A 290 -1.16 -3.08 16.84
N GLU A 291 -1.84 -4.21 17.03
CA GLU A 291 -2.96 -4.33 17.97
C GLU A 291 -2.52 -4.06 19.42
N ALA A 292 -1.35 -4.55 19.80
CA ALA A 292 -0.76 -4.25 21.12
C ALA A 292 -0.44 -2.75 21.28
N SER A 293 0.06 -2.11 20.22
CA SER A 293 0.32 -0.68 20.17
C SER A 293 -0.99 0.13 20.27
N ASP A 294 -2.02 -0.28 19.52
CA ASP A 294 -3.35 0.33 19.56
C ASP A 294 -3.96 0.24 20.98
N ALA A 295 -3.82 -0.91 21.63
CA ALA A 295 -4.29 -1.12 23.01
C ALA A 295 -3.61 -0.16 24.00
N LYS A 296 -2.31 0.12 23.81
CA LYS A 296 -1.55 1.08 24.62
C LYS A 296 -2.10 2.50 24.45
N TYR A 297 -2.35 2.93 23.21
CA TYR A 297 -2.75 4.31 22.92
C TYR A 297 -4.27 4.57 23.05
N LYS A 298 -5.08 3.52 23.12
CA LYS A 298 -6.53 3.62 23.32
C LYS A 298 -6.92 4.49 24.53
N ALA A 299 -6.13 4.44 25.63
CA ALA A 299 -6.38 5.22 26.83
C ALA A 299 -6.26 6.74 26.60
N LEU A 300 -5.64 7.17 25.48
CA LEU A 300 -5.43 8.58 25.12
C LEU A 300 -6.55 9.13 24.23
N LYS A 301 -7.56 8.32 23.85
CA LYS A 301 -8.59 8.67 22.87
C LYS A 301 -9.24 10.03 23.12
N ASP A 302 -9.61 10.29 24.36
CA ASP A 302 -10.36 11.48 24.77
C ASP A 302 -9.45 12.55 25.42
N ASN A 303 -8.13 12.40 25.30
CA ASN A 303 -7.14 13.35 25.83
C ASN A 303 -6.18 13.83 24.72
N PRO A 304 -6.52 14.90 23.98
CA PRO A 304 -5.70 15.40 22.87
C PRO A 304 -4.30 15.85 23.28
N GLU A 305 -4.14 16.40 24.49
CA GLU A 305 -2.84 16.85 25.00
C GLU A 305 -1.91 15.67 25.27
N ALA A 306 -2.43 14.62 25.93
CA ALA A 306 -1.67 13.40 26.15
C ALA A 306 -1.38 12.67 24.83
N ALA A 307 -2.32 12.64 23.88
CA ALA A 307 -2.11 12.09 22.55
C ALA A 307 -0.98 12.83 21.80
N LYS A 308 -0.93 14.16 21.91
CA LYS A 308 0.14 14.97 21.33
C LYS A 308 1.49 14.73 22.03
N ALA A 309 1.49 14.53 23.33
CA ALA A 309 2.72 14.31 24.10
C ALA A 309 3.46 13.01 23.72
N VAL A 310 2.78 12.03 23.11
CA VAL A 310 3.39 10.76 22.68
C VAL A 310 3.79 10.74 21.20
N GLU A 311 3.61 11.81 20.43
CA GLU A 311 3.95 11.84 18.98
C GLU A 311 5.44 11.56 18.73
N ASP A 312 6.34 12.03 19.58
CA ASP A 312 7.78 11.74 19.45
C ASP A 312 8.08 10.27 19.73
N GLU A 313 7.42 9.66 20.71
CA GLU A 313 7.52 8.24 21.00
C GLU A 313 6.98 7.40 19.82
N VAL A 314 5.81 7.75 19.31
CA VAL A 314 5.19 7.08 18.15
C VAL A 314 6.13 7.15 16.94
N THR A 315 6.72 8.31 16.69
CA THR A 315 7.68 8.51 15.59
C THR A 315 8.95 7.67 15.82
N ALA A 316 9.52 7.70 17.02
CA ALA A 316 10.71 6.92 17.36
C ALA A 316 10.48 5.40 17.18
N ASN A 317 9.31 4.90 17.62
CA ASN A 317 8.93 3.50 17.44
C ASN A 317 8.80 3.12 15.96
N ALA A 318 8.19 3.98 15.13
CA ALA A 318 8.07 3.77 13.69
C ALA A 318 9.43 3.75 12.99
N LEU A 319 10.34 4.65 13.37
CA LEU A 319 11.72 4.68 12.83
C LEU A 319 12.50 3.42 13.23
N ALA A 320 12.38 2.99 14.49
CA ALA A 320 13.04 1.78 14.98
C ALA A 320 12.50 0.52 14.29
N LEU A 321 11.18 0.39 14.13
CA LEU A 321 10.55 -0.69 13.37
C LEU A 321 11.03 -0.70 11.92
N SER A 322 11.00 0.45 11.25
CA SER A 322 11.43 0.58 9.86
C SER A 322 12.88 0.19 9.68
N LYS A 323 13.77 0.60 10.59
CA LYS A 323 15.18 0.19 10.56
C LYS A 323 15.33 -1.33 10.67
N LYS A 324 14.68 -1.95 11.67
CA LYS A 324 14.70 -3.41 11.89
C LYS A 324 14.22 -4.15 10.64
N LEU A 325 13.12 -3.69 10.03
CA LEU A 325 12.54 -4.31 8.84
C LEU A 325 13.44 -4.12 7.61
N PHE A 326 14.05 -2.96 7.44
CA PHE A 326 14.96 -2.71 6.32
C PHE A 326 16.22 -3.61 6.41
N GLU A 327 16.80 -3.76 7.60
CA GLU A 327 17.89 -4.69 7.84
C GLU A 327 17.48 -6.13 7.51
N HIS A 328 16.27 -6.52 7.90
CA HIS A 328 15.71 -7.84 7.56
C HIS A 328 15.53 -8.02 6.04
N PHE A 329 15.02 -7.03 5.34
CA PHE A 329 14.83 -7.08 3.87
C PHE A 329 16.18 -7.18 3.15
N LYS A 330 17.19 -6.46 3.62
CA LYS A 330 18.55 -6.57 3.07
C LYS A 330 19.17 -7.95 3.28
N SER A 331 18.94 -8.56 4.44
CA SER A 331 19.37 -9.94 4.69
C SER A 331 18.63 -10.91 3.76
N TYR A 332 17.32 -10.78 3.64
CA TYR A 332 16.50 -11.63 2.80
C TYR A 332 16.85 -11.51 1.31
N GLU A 333 17.10 -10.30 0.83
CA GLU A 333 17.63 -10.02 -0.51
C GLU A 333 18.94 -10.75 -0.76
N ALA A 334 19.88 -10.67 0.19
CA ALA A 334 21.17 -11.34 0.09
C ALA A 334 21.05 -12.88 0.07
N ASP A 335 20.15 -13.45 0.88
CA ASP A 335 19.88 -14.89 0.91
C ASP A 335 19.28 -15.37 -0.41
N MET A 336 18.35 -14.61 -1.02
CA MET A 336 17.81 -14.92 -2.34
C MET A 336 18.89 -14.90 -3.41
N HIS A 337 19.80 -13.93 -3.37
CA HIS A 337 20.95 -13.87 -4.28
C HIS A 337 21.86 -15.07 -4.14
N ALA A 338 22.23 -15.41 -2.89
CA ALA A 338 23.08 -16.56 -2.63
C ALA A 338 22.45 -17.85 -3.18
N HIS A 339 21.14 -18.03 -2.97
CA HIS A 339 20.42 -19.18 -3.48
C HIS A 339 20.42 -19.24 -5.03
N LEU A 340 20.22 -18.13 -5.72
CA LEU A 340 20.29 -18.08 -7.19
C LEU A 340 21.68 -18.43 -7.70
N ILE A 341 22.74 -17.96 -7.04
CA ILE A 341 24.12 -18.32 -7.40
C ILE A 341 24.33 -19.82 -7.24
N GLU A 342 23.83 -20.41 -6.17
CA GLU A 342 23.93 -21.86 -5.95
C GLU A 342 23.18 -22.67 -7.00
N LEU A 343 21.97 -22.28 -7.38
CA LEU A 343 21.20 -22.92 -8.44
C LEU A 343 21.93 -22.84 -9.77
N GLY A 344 22.38 -21.66 -10.19
CA GLY A 344 23.15 -21.49 -11.44
C GLY A 344 24.44 -22.29 -11.47
N ARG A 345 25.05 -22.50 -10.30
CA ARG A 345 26.24 -23.35 -10.19
C ARG A 345 25.95 -24.86 -10.27
N LYS A 346 24.77 -25.31 -9.82
CA LYS A 346 24.33 -26.71 -9.93
C LYS A 346 24.04 -27.10 -11.37
N ASP A 347 23.49 -26.18 -12.14
CA ASP A 347 23.08 -26.43 -13.52
C ASP A 347 24.22 -26.19 -14.54
N ASP A 348 25.43 -25.79 -14.09
CA ASP A 348 26.59 -25.59 -14.97
C ASP A 348 27.18 -26.93 -15.40
N PRO A 349 27.07 -27.32 -16.69
CA PRO A 349 27.58 -28.59 -17.20
C PRO A 349 29.11 -28.69 -17.18
N TYR A 350 29.82 -27.56 -17.02
CA TYR A 350 31.28 -27.52 -16.94
C TYR A 350 31.78 -27.52 -15.52
N ARG A 351 30.92 -27.52 -14.53
CA ARG A 351 31.34 -27.62 -13.13
C ARG A 351 31.91 -29.00 -12.86
N ALA A 352 33.13 -29.03 -12.37
CA ALA A 352 33.74 -30.28 -11.94
C ALA A 352 32.81 -30.98 -10.92
N SER A 353 32.53 -32.26 -11.13
CA SER A 353 31.82 -33.08 -10.18
C SER A 353 32.45 -32.93 -8.78
N LYS A 354 31.65 -32.98 -7.74
CA LYS A 354 32.17 -32.99 -6.36
C LYS A 354 33.25 -34.09 -6.28
N PRO A 355 34.36 -33.83 -5.63
CA PRO A 355 35.33 -34.89 -5.39
C PRO A 355 34.63 -36.10 -4.78
N ASP A 356 35.05 -37.32 -5.16
CA ASP A 356 34.44 -38.58 -4.68
C ASP A 356 34.43 -38.74 -3.16
N ASP A 357 35.24 -37.96 -2.47
CA ASP A 357 35.37 -37.92 -1.00
C ASP A 357 34.54 -36.79 -0.34
N TYR A 358 33.80 -35.94 -1.12
CA TYR A 358 32.95 -34.91 -0.57
C TYR A 358 31.73 -35.52 0.11
N LYS A 359 31.69 -35.37 1.45
CA LYS A 359 30.49 -35.67 2.24
C LYS A 359 29.69 -34.37 2.43
N ASP A 360 28.44 -34.40 2.04
CA ASP A 360 27.53 -33.26 2.38
C ASP A 360 27.61 -33.06 3.90
N PRO A 361 27.69 -31.81 4.38
CA PRO A 361 27.62 -31.57 5.82
C PRO A 361 26.33 -32.20 6.36
N GLU A 362 26.46 -32.98 7.44
CA GLU A 362 25.28 -33.54 8.10
C GLU A 362 24.30 -32.37 8.37
N PRO A 363 23.01 -32.53 8.07
CA PRO A 363 22.04 -31.49 8.40
C PRO A 363 22.16 -31.20 9.91
N GLU A 364 22.38 -29.93 10.23
CA GLU A 364 22.46 -29.52 11.64
C GLU A 364 21.21 -30.05 12.35
N LYS A 365 21.42 -30.82 13.39
CA LYS A 365 20.30 -31.32 14.21
C LYS A 365 19.53 -30.12 14.67
N PRO A 366 18.19 -30.11 14.55
CA PRO A 366 17.38 -28.99 15.02
C PRO A 366 17.85 -28.61 16.42
N VAL A 367 18.28 -27.37 16.59
CA VAL A 367 18.62 -26.84 17.91
C VAL A 367 17.37 -27.02 18.76
N GLN A 368 17.43 -27.88 19.75
CA GLN A 368 16.30 -28.02 20.67
C GLN A 368 16.04 -26.65 21.28
N PRO A 369 14.78 -26.17 21.28
CA PRO A 369 14.46 -24.90 21.91
C PRO A 369 15.01 -24.94 23.35
N GLU A 370 15.82 -23.95 23.68
CA GLU A 370 16.32 -23.77 25.03
C GLU A 370 15.13 -23.81 25.99
N LYS A 371 15.24 -24.58 27.04
CA LYS A 371 14.18 -24.65 28.06
C LYS A 371 13.93 -23.24 28.56
N PRO A 372 12.66 -22.85 28.74
CA PRO A 372 12.32 -21.51 29.26
C PRO A 372 13.14 -21.26 30.54
N VAL A 373 13.92 -20.18 30.51
CA VAL A 373 14.61 -19.71 31.70
C VAL A 373 13.54 -19.40 32.75
N GLN A 374 13.60 -20.07 33.88
CA GLN A 374 12.68 -19.77 34.98
C GLN A 374 12.83 -18.30 35.34
N PRO A 375 11.74 -17.56 35.54
CA PRO A 375 11.83 -16.17 35.94
C PRO A 375 12.63 -16.06 37.25
N GLU A 376 13.65 -15.22 37.22
CA GLU A 376 14.43 -14.90 38.42
C GLU A 376 13.49 -14.36 39.48
N LYS A 377 13.72 -14.79 40.73
CA LYS A 377 12.94 -14.32 41.88
C LYS A 377 13.06 -12.80 41.98
N PRO A 378 11.97 -12.08 42.32
CA PRO A 378 12.01 -10.65 42.48
C PRO A 378 13.11 -10.22 43.44
N VAL A 379 14.02 -9.38 42.96
CA VAL A 379 15.03 -8.72 43.81
C VAL A 379 14.30 -7.82 44.80
N GLN A 380 14.58 -7.99 46.09
CA GLN A 380 14.03 -7.12 47.12
C GLN A 380 14.45 -5.69 46.84
N PRO A 381 13.56 -4.66 47.04
CA PRO A 381 13.93 -3.29 46.82
C PRO A 381 15.04 -2.86 47.78
N GLU A 382 16.08 -2.29 47.20
CA GLU A 382 17.17 -1.66 47.97
C GLU A 382 16.61 -0.50 48.79
N LYS A 383 17.18 -0.30 49.99
CA LYS A 383 16.81 0.77 50.92
C LYS A 383 17.07 2.13 50.23
N PRO A 384 16.22 3.16 50.51
CA PRO A 384 16.41 4.50 49.95
C PRO A 384 17.78 5.07 50.37
N VAL A 385 18.53 5.53 49.36
CA VAL A 385 19.76 6.30 49.55
C VAL A 385 19.37 7.71 50.03
N GLU A 386 20.01 8.17 51.08
CA GLU A 386 19.83 9.55 51.59
C GLU A 386 20.18 10.58 50.49
N PRO A 387 19.43 11.69 50.39
CA PRO A 387 19.69 12.69 49.36
C PRO A 387 21.01 13.42 49.60
N GLU A 388 21.83 13.46 48.55
CA GLU A 388 23.07 14.28 48.55
C GLU A 388 22.74 15.76 48.65
N LYS A 389 23.61 16.51 49.35
CA LYS A 389 23.48 17.95 49.57
C LYS A 389 23.54 18.73 48.26
N PRO A 390 22.77 19.83 48.10
CA PRO A 390 22.76 20.62 46.87
C PRO A 390 24.15 21.22 46.57
N VAL A 391 24.60 21.01 45.34
CA VAL A 391 25.78 21.69 44.78
C VAL A 391 25.44 23.13 44.50
N GLN A 392 26.30 24.07 44.91
CA GLN A 392 26.13 25.51 44.69
C GLN A 392 26.15 25.83 43.19
N PRO A 393 25.33 26.77 42.72
CA PRO A 393 25.31 27.13 41.31
C PRO A 393 26.60 27.86 40.89
N GLU A 394 27.15 27.43 39.74
CA GLU A 394 28.27 28.10 39.07
C GLU A 394 27.84 29.50 38.56
N LYS A 395 28.79 30.42 38.56
CA LYS A 395 28.59 31.81 38.14
C LYS A 395 28.27 31.89 36.65
N PRO A 396 27.38 32.80 36.21
CA PRO A 396 27.04 32.98 34.80
C PRO A 396 28.25 33.40 33.96
N VAL A 397 28.43 32.73 32.84
CA VAL A 397 29.39 33.09 31.80
C VAL A 397 28.86 34.31 31.05
N GLN A 398 29.71 35.32 30.85
CA GLN A 398 29.35 36.54 30.11
C GLN A 398 29.04 36.22 28.65
N PRO A 399 28.04 36.88 28.02
CA PRO A 399 27.71 36.67 26.64
C PRO A 399 28.80 37.22 25.70
N GLU A 400 29.17 36.44 24.70
CA GLU A 400 30.06 36.84 23.59
C GLU A 400 29.39 37.92 22.74
N LYS A 401 30.23 38.84 22.20
CA LYS A 401 29.79 39.95 21.35
C LYS A 401 29.24 39.47 20.03
N PRO A 402 28.19 40.12 19.49
CA PRO A 402 27.63 39.75 18.19
C PRO A 402 28.62 39.94 17.03
N VAL A 403 28.70 38.93 16.17
CA VAL A 403 29.46 39.02 14.90
C VAL A 403 28.67 39.90 13.94
N GLN A 404 29.31 40.81 13.27
CA GLN A 404 28.70 41.70 12.28
C GLN A 404 28.31 40.89 11.02
N PRO A 405 27.16 41.20 10.40
CA PRO A 405 26.75 40.52 9.16
C PRO A 405 27.64 40.89 7.97
N GLU A 406 28.02 39.89 7.20
CA GLU A 406 28.72 40.08 5.93
C GLU A 406 27.83 40.76 4.87
N LYS A 407 28.43 41.59 4.05
CA LYS A 407 27.76 42.35 2.97
C LYS A 407 27.23 41.39 1.89
N PRO A 408 26.08 41.66 1.29
CA PRO A 408 25.54 40.85 0.20
C PRO A 408 26.39 40.94 -1.05
N VAL A 409 26.67 39.78 -1.64
CA VAL A 409 27.32 39.64 -2.95
C VAL A 409 26.30 40.02 -4.04
N GLN A 410 26.69 40.90 -4.94
CA GLN A 410 25.89 41.31 -6.10
C GLN A 410 25.77 40.14 -7.11
N PRO A 411 24.61 39.93 -7.74
CA PRO A 411 24.45 38.89 -8.75
C PRO A 411 25.17 39.29 -10.07
N GLU A 412 25.91 38.33 -10.63
CA GLU A 412 26.50 38.43 -11.97
C GLU A 412 25.38 38.48 -13.03
N LYS A 413 25.57 39.40 -13.99
CA LYS A 413 24.68 39.54 -15.14
C LYS A 413 24.93 38.40 -16.14
N THR A 414 23.98 37.51 -16.26
CA THR A 414 23.91 36.49 -17.33
C THR A 414 23.54 37.16 -18.65
N GLN A 415 24.38 36.97 -19.67
CA GLN A 415 24.10 37.37 -21.06
C GLN A 415 23.10 36.41 -21.70
N PRO A 416 22.23 36.85 -22.61
CA PRO A 416 21.25 36.00 -23.27
C PRO A 416 21.93 35.11 -24.35
N ILE A 417 21.57 33.83 -24.33
CA ILE A 417 21.93 32.84 -25.35
C ILE A 417 21.09 33.10 -26.59
N GLN A 418 21.72 33.41 -27.71
CA GLN A 418 21.08 33.46 -29.02
C GLN A 418 20.86 32.05 -29.58
N THR A 419 19.59 31.66 -29.71
CA THR A 419 19.20 30.44 -30.43
C THR A 419 19.25 30.70 -31.94
N LYS A 420 20.16 30.07 -32.67
CA LYS A 420 20.10 29.99 -34.16
C LYS A 420 19.07 28.90 -34.51
N VAL A 421 18.03 29.31 -35.20
CA VAL A 421 17.15 28.44 -35.97
C VAL A 421 17.80 28.21 -37.31
N ASN A 422 18.06 26.98 -37.68
CA ASN A 422 18.39 26.60 -39.08
C ASN A 422 17.11 26.01 -39.70
N GLU A 423 16.91 26.45 -40.92
CA GLU A 423 15.84 26.06 -41.86
C GLU A 423 15.76 24.54 -42.11
#